data_86019e05c95ba5d9d00ba1e1cb084a45
#
_entry.id   86019e05c95ba5d9d00ba1e1cb084a45
#
_cell.length_a   1.000
_cell.length_b   1.000
_cell.length_c   1.000
_cell.angle_alpha   90.00
_cell.angle_beta   90.00
_cell.angle_gamma   90.00
#
_symmetry.space_group_name_H-M   'P 1'
#
loop_
_entity.id
_entity.type
_entity.pdbx_description
1 polymer ?
#
loop_
_entity_poly.entity_id
_entity_poly.type
_entity_poly.pdbx_seq_one_letter_code
_entity_poly.pdbx_strand_id
1 'polypeptide(L)'
;MKKLEEVYDTSTMTIQEFCEFLTDNEYCNEDIFLPFFKDTEYENVLKVSLSQLNALYTYLGKPSVSTQHGVKGEGHNNVCFIAEDSTRNPIVYMYEFFKLLCAGDINLTDFQNFYYDYVSDMKSMDLTYLKPARTYKEHEDEYLKFAQYVKDKYKDNKYFSFCQQEYYDKYLNNPNSTNAKDCFKATKIKGILWAYKLFYVGCSRAKENLVIVVDENKIASYGKEFIKRMISIGFDVIGGELYGEENRDSHGWVY
;
A
#
# COMPACT_ATOMS: atom_id res chain seq x y z
N MET A 1 -30.95 30.65 -19.87
CA MET A 1 -30.58 29.24 -19.55
C MET A 1 -29.66 28.61 -20.58
N LYS A 2 -29.96 28.46 -21.86
CA LYS A 2 -29.05 27.87 -22.86
C LYS A 2 -27.65 28.48 -22.86
N LYS A 3 -27.51 29.80 -22.73
CA LYS A 3 -26.22 30.51 -22.75
C LYS A 3 -25.37 30.21 -21.50
N LEU A 4 -25.98 29.93 -20.35
CA LEU A 4 -25.31 29.51 -19.11
C LEU A 4 -24.84 28.06 -19.19
N GLU A 5 -25.60 27.15 -19.81
CA GLU A 5 -25.21 25.76 -20.02
C GLU A 5 -24.01 25.64 -20.99
N GLU A 6 -24.01 26.45 -22.07
CA GLU A 6 -22.85 26.51 -23.00
C GLU A 6 -21.59 27.02 -22.33
N VAL A 7 -21.69 28.04 -21.48
CA VAL A 7 -20.55 28.59 -20.72
C VAL A 7 -20.04 27.60 -19.69
N TYR A 8 -20.91 26.89 -19.00
CA TYR A 8 -20.56 25.92 -17.97
C TYR A 8 -19.82 24.69 -18.53
N ASP A 9 -20.26 24.17 -19.69
CA ASP A 9 -19.71 22.91 -20.23
C ASP A 9 -18.48 23.08 -21.16
N THR A 10 -18.31 24.25 -21.79
CA THR A 10 -17.29 24.40 -22.85
C THR A 10 -16.25 25.48 -22.61
N SER A 11 -16.36 26.26 -21.54
CA SER A 11 -15.58 27.48 -21.35
C SER A 11 -14.26 27.23 -20.59
N THR A 12 -13.18 27.79 -21.08
CA THR A 12 -11.91 27.98 -20.34
C THR A 12 -11.97 29.14 -19.36
N MET A 13 -13.12 29.81 -19.26
CA MET A 13 -13.39 30.92 -18.36
C MET A 13 -13.06 30.54 -16.92
N THR A 14 -12.38 31.41 -16.21
CA THR A 14 -12.07 31.24 -14.79
C THR A 14 -13.31 31.48 -13.92
N ILE A 15 -13.25 31.07 -12.66
CA ILE A 15 -14.33 31.36 -11.69
C ILE A 15 -14.51 32.89 -11.58
N GLN A 16 -13.43 33.67 -11.57
CA GLN A 16 -13.51 35.12 -11.52
C GLN A 16 -14.26 35.69 -12.73
N GLU A 17 -13.83 35.35 -13.93
CA GLU A 17 -14.46 35.79 -15.19
C GLU A 17 -15.93 35.37 -15.28
N PHE A 18 -16.29 34.21 -14.72
CA PHE A 18 -17.68 33.77 -14.65
C PHE A 18 -18.50 34.62 -13.66
N CYS A 19 -17.96 34.96 -12.50
CA CYS A 19 -18.61 35.85 -11.55
C CYS A 19 -18.83 37.25 -12.14
N GLU A 20 -17.81 37.79 -12.83
CA GLU A 20 -17.92 39.06 -13.57
C GLU A 20 -18.98 38.97 -14.67
N PHE A 21 -19.02 37.86 -15.47
CA PHE A 21 -20.06 37.64 -16.47
C PHE A 21 -21.49 37.63 -15.89
N LEU A 22 -21.68 37.00 -14.71
CA LEU A 22 -22.98 36.98 -14.03
C LEU A 22 -23.42 38.39 -13.60
N THR A 23 -22.48 39.19 -13.13
CA THR A 23 -22.70 40.57 -12.69
C THR A 23 -23.01 41.50 -13.89
N ASP A 24 -22.20 41.43 -14.94
CA ASP A 24 -22.32 42.26 -16.11
C ASP A 24 -23.61 42.01 -16.91
N ASN A 25 -24.16 40.80 -16.80
CA ASN A 25 -25.44 40.44 -17.42
C ASN A 25 -26.62 40.51 -16.45
N GLU A 26 -26.46 41.14 -15.30
CA GLU A 26 -27.53 41.39 -14.29
C GLU A 26 -28.19 40.11 -13.74
N TYR A 27 -27.48 38.94 -13.80
CA TYR A 27 -27.96 37.71 -13.21
C TYR A 27 -27.85 37.70 -11.67
N CYS A 28 -26.88 38.46 -11.12
CA CYS A 28 -26.70 38.63 -9.68
C CYS A 28 -26.06 39.99 -9.37
N ASN A 29 -26.15 40.42 -8.10
CA ASN A 29 -25.51 41.63 -7.60
C ASN A 29 -24.02 41.39 -7.37
N GLU A 30 -23.17 42.34 -7.72
CA GLU A 30 -21.72 42.36 -7.48
C GLU A 30 -21.37 42.15 -6.01
N ASP A 31 -22.17 42.71 -5.10
CA ASP A 31 -21.95 42.57 -3.65
C ASP A 31 -21.83 41.11 -3.15
N ILE A 32 -22.37 40.15 -3.91
CA ILE A 32 -22.28 38.73 -3.60
C ILE A 32 -20.84 38.21 -3.70
N PHE A 33 -20.08 38.72 -4.69
CA PHE A 33 -18.73 38.22 -4.99
C PHE A 33 -17.62 39.10 -4.39
N LEU A 34 -17.90 40.35 -4.02
CA LEU A 34 -16.94 41.28 -3.46
C LEU A 34 -16.13 40.72 -2.27
N PRO A 35 -16.69 39.98 -1.30
CA PRO A 35 -15.93 39.39 -0.23
C PRO A 35 -14.84 38.43 -0.73
N PHE A 36 -15.14 37.61 -1.74
CA PHE A 36 -14.20 36.64 -2.29
C PHE A 36 -13.10 37.29 -3.14
N PHE A 37 -13.42 38.38 -3.85
CA PHE A 37 -12.45 39.11 -4.66
C PHE A 37 -11.44 39.92 -3.83
N LYS A 38 -11.81 40.29 -2.61
CA LYS A 38 -10.97 41.08 -1.70
C LYS A 38 -10.10 40.22 -0.78
N ASP A 39 -10.38 38.93 -0.68
CA ASP A 39 -9.69 38.03 0.21
C ASP A 39 -8.59 37.27 -0.57
N THR A 40 -7.34 37.45 -0.14
CA THR A 40 -6.17 36.82 -0.75
C THR A 40 -6.18 35.29 -0.66
N GLU A 41 -6.95 34.71 0.27
CA GLU A 41 -7.08 33.26 0.37
C GLU A 41 -7.78 32.65 -0.85
N TYR A 42 -8.68 33.38 -1.49
CA TYR A 42 -9.41 32.93 -2.69
C TYR A 42 -8.74 33.26 -4.02
N GLU A 43 -7.65 34.00 -4.04
CA GLU A 43 -6.98 34.45 -5.26
C GLU A 43 -6.64 33.29 -6.22
N ASN A 44 -6.13 32.17 -5.67
CA ASN A 44 -5.80 30.99 -6.47
C ASN A 44 -7.05 30.20 -6.91
N VAL A 45 -8.13 30.22 -6.12
CA VAL A 45 -9.41 29.57 -6.46
C VAL A 45 -10.10 30.31 -7.59
N LEU A 46 -10.09 31.65 -7.55
CA LEU A 46 -10.69 32.49 -8.59
C LEU A 46 -10.04 32.31 -9.98
N LYS A 47 -8.78 31.88 -10.02
CA LYS A 47 -8.03 31.57 -11.27
C LYS A 47 -8.32 30.18 -11.86
N VAL A 48 -9.08 29.34 -11.15
CA VAL A 48 -9.46 27.99 -11.63
C VAL A 48 -10.48 28.11 -12.73
N SER A 49 -10.35 27.32 -13.81
CA SER A 49 -11.33 27.32 -14.90
C SER A 49 -12.63 26.60 -14.49
N LEU A 50 -13.75 27.00 -15.10
CA LEU A 50 -15.04 26.33 -14.90
C LEU A 50 -15.01 24.85 -15.31
N SER A 51 -14.22 24.50 -16.34
CA SER A 51 -14.02 23.11 -16.73
C SER A 51 -13.34 22.27 -15.64
N GLN A 52 -12.33 22.84 -14.96
CA GLN A 52 -11.69 22.17 -13.81
C GLN A 52 -12.65 22.05 -12.62
N LEU A 53 -13.46 23.08 -12.35
CA LEU A 53 -14.47 23.03 -11.29
C LEU A 53 -15.52 21.95 -11.60
N ASN A 54 -15.98 21.86 -12.85
CA ASN A 54 -16.93 20.82 -13.27
C ASN A 54 -16.32 19.42 -13.20
N ALA A 55 -15.06 19.27 -13.60
CA ALA A 55 -14.33 18.01 -13.44
C ALA A 55 -14.22 17.59 -11.97
N LEU A 56 -13.95 18.53 -11.05
CA LEU A 56 -13.94 18.28 -9.62
C LEU A 56 -15.32 17.89 -9.11
N TYR A 57 -16.38 18.59 -9.51
CA TYR A 57 -17.76 18.28 -9.15
C TYR A 57 -18.17 16.88 -9.60
N THR A 58 -17.85 16.53 -10.85
CA THR A 58 -18.10 15.20 -11.41
C THR A 58 -17.33 14.12 -10.65
N TYR A 59 -16.07 14.40 -10.34
CA TYR A 59 -15.22 13.49 -9.53
C TYR A 59 -15.79 13.26 -8.13
N LEU A 60 -16.25 14.31 -7.45
CA LEU A 60 -16.84 14.20 -6.12
C LEU A 60 -18.20 13.48 -6.13
N GLY A 61 -19.00 13.63 -7.20
CA GLY A 61 -20.27 12.95 -7.35
C GLY A 61 -20.17 11.48 -7.74
N LYS A 62 -19.21 11.15 -8.64
CA LYS A 62 -18.91 9.79 -9.10
C LYS A 62 -17.41 9.63 -9.31
N PRO A 63 -16.65 9.47 -8.23
CA PRO A 63 -15.20 9.40 -8.35
C PRO A 63 -14.78 8.20 -9.21
N SER A 64 -14.04 8.47 -10.29
CA SER A 64 -13.40 7.43 -11.11
C SER A 64 -12.21 6.77 -10.37
N VAL A 65 -11.67 7.46 -9.36
CA VAL A 65 -10.61 6.98 -8.49
C VAL A 65 -11.07 7.09 -7.05
N SER A 66 -10.93 6.03 -6.29
CA SER A 66 -11.27 5.99 -4.87
C SER A 66 -10.10 5.46 -4.05
N THR A 67 -10.06 5.81 -2.78
CA THR A 67 -9.10 5.22 -1.85
C THR A 67 -9.47 3.76 -1.58
N GLN A 68 -8.49 2.97 -1.15
CA GLN A 68 -8.71 1.58 -0.74
C GLN A 68 -9.84 1.43 0.31
N HIS A 69 -10.00 2.42 1.18
CA HIS A 69 -11.08 2.45 2.17
C HIS A 69 -12.43 2.80 1.55
N GLY A 70 -12.44 3.66 0.52
CA GLY A 70 -13.66 4.06 -0.17
C GLY A 70 -14.33 2.93 -0.95
N VAL A 71 -13.54 1.96 -1.46
CA VAL A 71 -14.06 0.77 -2.16
C VAL A 71 -14.21 -0.45 -1.26
N LYS A 72 -14.07 -0.30 0.05
CA LYS A 72 -14.21 -1.41 0.99
C LYS A 72 -15.63 -1.98 0.95
N GLY A 73 -15.72 -3.29 0.66
CA GLY A 73 -17.01 -3.99 0.55
C GLY A 73 -17.57 -4.06 -0.87
N GLU A 74 -17.07 -3.26 -1.82
CA GLU A 74 -17.50 -3.30 -3.21
C GLU A 74 -16.76 -4.40 -3.99
N GLY A 75 -17.46 -5.09 -4.87
CA GLY A 75 -16.88 -6.05 -5.81
C GLY A 75 -16.96 -5.49 -7.23
N HIS A 76 -15.93 -5.69 -8.03
CA HIS A 76 -15.79 -5.22 -9.40
C HIS A 76 -15.67 -6.40 -10.35
N ASN A 77 -16.24 -6.28 -11.56
CA ASN A 77 -16.14 -7.37 -12.55
C ASN A 77 -14.68 -7.61 -12.92
N ASN A 78 -13.94 -6.53 -13.16
CA ASN A 78 -12.52 -6.61 -13.53
C ASN A 78 -11.68 -5.87 -12.49
N VAL A 79 -10.64 -6.51 -11.99
CA VAL A 79 -9.68 -5.93 -11.05
C VAL A 79 -8.28 -6.07 -11.63
N CYS A 80 -7.54 -4.97 -11.68
CA CYS A 80 -6.11 -4.95 -11.96
C CYS A 80 -5.38 -4.57 -10.67
N PHE A 81 -4.63 -5.51 -10.11
CA PHE A 81 -3.81 -5.30 -8.92
C PHE A 81 -2.36 -5.06 -9.34
N ILE A 82 -1.85 -3.86 -9.07
CA ILE A 82 -0.45 -3.51 -9.34
C ILE A 82 0.34 -3.74 -8.05
N ALA A 83 1.31 -4.66 -8.11
CA ALA A 83 2.14 -5.01 -6.97
C ALA A 83 3.25 -3.98 -6.77
N GLU A 84 3.21 -3.25 -5.65
CA GLU A 84 4.21 -2.24 -5.31
C GLU A 84 4.58 -2.28 -3.83
N ASP A 85 5.86 -2.04 -3.54
CA ASP A 85 6.35 -1.77 -2.19
C ASP A 85 6.09 -0.32 -1.79
N SER A 86 5.87 -0.07 -0.51
CA SER A 86 5.78 1.29 0.04
C SER A 86 6.65 1.43 1.28
N THR A 87 7.51 2.43 1.28
CA THR A 87 8.29 2.85 2.45
C THR A 87 7.57 3.92 3.28
N ARG A 88 6.47 4.47 2.75
CA ARG A 88 5.61 5.44 3.45
C ARG A 88 4.62 4.71 4.36
N ASN A 89 3.98 5.44 5.26
CA ASN A 89 2.98 4.87 6.16
C ASN A 89 1.62 4.72 5.45
N PRO A 90 1.04 3.50 5.36
CA PRO A 90 1.57 2.25 5.90
C PRO A 90 2.75 1.69 5.08
N ILE A 91 3.75 1.13 5.78
CA ILE A 91 4.85 0.40 5.14
C ILE A 91 4.29 -0.90 4.57
N VAL A 92 4.61 -1.18 3.30
CA VAL A 92 4.16 -2.39 2.58
C VAL A 92 5.38 -3.04 1.92
N TYR A 93 5.60 -4.31 2.20
CA TYR A 93 6.65 -5.13 1.59
C TYR A 93 6.01 -6.23 0.72
N MET A 94 5.51 -5.83 -0.45
CA MET A 94 4.78 -6.71 -1.36
C MET A 94 5.66 -7.85 -1.89
N TYR A 95 6.88 -7.52 -2.27
CA TYR A 95 7.80 -8.51 -2.84
C TYR A 95 8.37 -9.47 -1.79
N GLU A 96 8.54 -9.04 -0.54
CA GLU A 96 8.84 -9.95 0.57
C GLU A 96 7.62 -10.84 0.92
N PHE A 97 6.41 -10.32 0.80
CA PHE A 97 5.20 -11.15 0.91
C PHE A 97 5.14 -12.22 -0.20
N PHE A 98 5.48 -11.90 -1.44
CA PHE A 98 5.54 -12.88 -2.52
C PHE A 98 6.60 -13.95 -2.27
N LYS A 99 7.76 -13.61 -1.71
CA LYS A 99 8.75 -14.62 -1.27
C LYS A 99 8.17 -15.55 -0.20
N LEU A 100 7.46 -14.99 0.78
CA LEU A 100 6.79 -15.79 1.81
C LEU A 100 5.72 -16.71 1.20
N LEU A 101 4.95 -16.23 0.22
CA LEU A 101 3.96 -17.01 -0.51
C LEU A 101 4.59 -18.19 -1.28
N CYS A 102 5.83 -18.01 -1.79
CA CYS A 102 6.58 -19.07 -2.46
C CYS A 102 7.17 -20.09 -1.48
N ALA A 103 7.46 -19.70 -0.24
CA ALA A 103 8.05 -20.58 0.76
C ALA A 103 7.12 -21.70 1.26
N GLY A 104 5.83 -21.64 0.97
CA GLY A 104 4.85 -22.66 1.32
C GLY A 104 3.47 -22.12 1.61
N ASP A 105 2.64 -22.96 2.20
CA ASP A 105 1.28 -22.56 2.56
C ASP A 105 1.28 -21.55 3.70
N ILE A 106 0.62 -20.43 3.48
CA ILE A 106 0.48 -19.36 4.44
C ILE A 106 -0.99 -19.13 4.78
N ASN A 107 -1.25 -18.74 6.03
CA ASN A 107 -2.58 -18.38 6.50
C ASN A 107 -2.55 -16.98 7.11
N LEU A 108 -3.48 -16.13 6.70
CA LEU A 108 -3.52 -14.74 7.15
C LEU A 108 -3.78 -14.62 8.65
N THR A 109 -4.69 -15.44 9.19
CA THR A 109 -5.03 -15.43 10.62
C THR A 109 -3.83 -15.87 11.47
N ASP A 110 -3.14 -16.94 11.08
CA ASP A 110 -1.96 -17.43 11.79
C ASP A 110 -0.83 -16.41 11.77
N PHE A 111 -0.62 -15.76 10.62
CA PHE A 111 0.39 -14.72 10.50
C PHE A 111 0.03 -13.48 11.35
N GLN A 112 -1.23 -13.12 11.39
CA GLN A 112 -1.72 -12.02 12.21
C GLN A 112 -1.58 -12.33 13.71
N ASN A 113 -1.91 -13.55 14.15
CA ASN A 113 -1.73 -13.98 15.52
C ASN A 113 -0.25 -13.95 15.91
N PHE A 114 0.63 -14.51 15.07
CA PHE A 114 2.08 -14.40 15.29
C PHE A 114 2.53 -12.94 15.46
N TYR A 115 2.07 -12.02 14.60
CA TYR A 115 2.42 -10.61 14.71
C TYR A 115 1.99 -10.00 16.06
N TYR A 116 0.78 -10.29 16.51
CA TYR A 116 0.29 -9.75 17.77
C TYR A 116 1.01 -10.35 18.97
N ASP A 117 1.29 -11.63 18.97
CA ASP A 117 2.06 -12.31 20.01
C ASP A 117 3.48 -11.74 20.09
N TYR A 118 4.15 -11.61 18.94
CA TYR A 118 5.47 -11.02 18.85
C TYR A 118 5.49 -9.56 19.38
N VAL A 119 4.54 -8.73 18.97
CA VAL A 119 4.45 -7.35 19.45
C VAL A 119 4.14 -7.29 20.96
N SER A 120 3.35 -8.22 21.47
CA SER A 120 3.05 -8.34 22.91
C SER A 120 4.32 -8.68 23.70
N ASP A 121 5.13 -9.62 23.21
CA ASP A 121 6.43 -9.96 23.84
C ASP A 121 7.37 -8.75 23.82
N MET A 122 7.47 -8.04 22.69
CA MET A 122 8.30 -6.84 22.62
C MET A 122 7.85 -5.76 23.61
N LYS A 123 6.55 -5.63 23.85
CA LYS A 123 5.99 -4.69 24.85
C LYS A 123 6.23 -5.16 26.28
N SER A 124 6.19 -6.48 26.54
CA SER A 124 6.38 -7.03 27.89
C SER A 124 7.77 -6.76 28.44
N MET A 125 8.77 -6.63 27.57
CA MET A 125 10.14 -6.23 27.92
C MET A 125 10.29 -4.73 28.20
N ASP A 126 9.21 -3.97 28.08
CA ASP A 126 9.25 -2.50 28.20
C ASP A 126 10.35 -1.86 27.33
N LEU A 127 10.40 -2.29 26.05
CA LEU A 127 11.37 -1.75 25.08
C LEU A 127 11.19 -0.24 24.83
N THR A 128 10.12 0.36 25.32
CA THR A 128 10.00 1.81 25.41
C THR A 128 10.98 2.38 26.45
N TYR A 129 11.29 1.59 27.47
CA TYR A 129 12.28 1.88 28.48
C TYR A 129 13.70 1.63 27.94
N LEU A 130 13.85 0.53 27.23
CA LEU A 130 15.09 0.10 26.61
C LEU A 130 15.15 0.62 25.16
N LYS A 131 15.63 1.84 24.97
CA LYS A 131 16.03 2.30 23.63
C LYS A 131 17.46 1.77 23.38
N PRO A 132 17.66 0.70 22.59
CA PRO A 132 18.99 0.07 22.45
C PRO A 132 20.09 1.07 22.10
N ALA A 133 19.76 2.13 21.37
CA ALA A 133 20.70 3.18 21.02
C ALA A 133 21.25 3.98 22.22
N ARG A 134 20.56 3.99 23.37
CA ARG A 134 20.91 4.81 24.53
C ARG A 134 21.31 4.00 25.76
N THR A 135 20.68 2.84 25.97
CA THR A 135 20.79 2.06 27.20
C THR A 135 21.46 0.70 27.00
N TYR A 136 21.91 0.39 25.77
CA TYR A 136 22.43 -0.92 25.41
C TYR A 136 23.54 -1.40 26.36
N LYS A 137 24.52 -0.54 26.65
CA LYS A 137 25.68 -0.91 27.48
C LYS A 137 25.32 -1.25 28.94
N GLU A 138 24.22 -0.67 29.43
CA GLU A 138 23.75 -0.86 30.81
C GLU A 138 22.90 -2.12 30.96
N HIS A 139 22.29 -2.60 29.86
CA HIS A 139 21.32 -3.69 29.85
C HIS A 139 21.63 -4.78 28.80
N GLU A 140 22.90 -4.93 28.40
CA GLU A 140 23.32 -5.88 27.37
C GLU A 140 22.90 -7.32 27.69
N ASP A 141 23.11 -7.75 28.93
CA ASP A 141 22.76 -9.10 29.38
C ASP A 141 21.24 -9.35 29.33
N GLU A 142 20.45 -8.34 29.64
CA GLU A 142 18.97 -8.41 29.57
C GLU A 142 18.50 -8.55 28.12
N TYR A 143 19.08 -7.77 27.22
CA TYR A 143 18.79 -7.87 25.79
C TYR A 143 19.18 -9.24 25.22
N LEU A 144 20.34 -9.77 25.59
CA LEU A 144 20.81 -11.09 25.14
C LEU A 144 19.87 -12.20 25.63
N LYS A 145 19.54 -12.20 26.93
CA LYS A 145 18.60 -13.18 27.53
C LYS A 145 17.24 -13.12 26.83
N PHE A 146 16.75 -11.92 26.57
CA PHE A 146 15.46 -11.78 25.89
C PHE A 146 15.52 -12.22 24.44
N ALA A 147 16.57 -11.89 23.70
CA ALA A 147 16.74 -12.36 22.33
C ALA A 147 16.77 -13.89 22.27
N GLN A 148 17.48 -14.55 23.19
CA GLN A 148 17.49 -16.00 23.29
C GLN A 148 16.10 -16.56 23.61
N TYR A 149 15.39 -15.97 24.58
CA TYR A 149 14.03 -16.35 24.92
C TYR A 149 13.09 -16.27 23.72
N VAL A 150 13.10 -15.16 22.97
CA VAL A 150 12.24 -14.97 21.79
C VAL A 150 12.59 -15.98 20.69
N LYS A 151 13.88 -16.18 20.43
CA LYS A 151 14.35 -17.17 19.46
C LYS A 151 13.88 -18.58 19.80
N ASP A 152 13.98 -18.98 21.06
CA ASP A 152 13.56 -20.30 21.53
C ASP A 152 12.04 -20.46 21.49
N LYS A 153 11.29 -19.41 21.86
CA LYS A 153 9.83 -19.39 21.83
C LYS A 153 9.27 -19.58 20.41
N TYR A 154 9.90 -18.94 19.43
CA TYR A 154 9.41 -18.93 18.05
C TYR A 154 10.23 -19.81 17.09
N LYS A 155 11.12 -20.68 17.57
CA LYS A 155 12.01 -21.52 16.76
C LYS A 155 11.30 -22.32 15.65
N ASP A 156 10.09 -22.82 15.97
CA ASP A 156 9.28 -23.65 15.05
C ASP A 156 8.21 -22.83 14.29
N ASN A 157 8.22 -21.51 14.46
CA ASN A 157 7.27 -20.63 13.78
C ASN A 157 7.81 -20.18 12.42
N LYS A 158 7.17 -20.62 11.34
CA LYS A 158 7.60 -20.32 9.96
C LYS A 158 7.65 -18.83 9.63
N TYR A 159 6.77 -18.01 10.23
CA TYR A 159 6.76 -16.58 10.02
C TYR A 159 7.91 -15.88 10.74
N PHE A 160 8.26 -16.35 11.95
CA PHE A 160 9.45 -15.90 12.65
C PHE A 160 10.70 -16.25 11.85
N SER A 161 10.79 -17.49 11.42
CA SER A 161 11.91 -17.98 10.62
C SER A 161 12.14 -17.13 9.39
N PHE A 162 11.08 -16.81 8.65
CA PHE A 162 11.16 -15.98 7.46
C PHE A 162 11.45 -14.51 7.73
N CYS A 163 10.80 -13.92 8.75
CA CYS A 163 10.83 -12.48 8.96
C CYS A 163 11.98 -12.01 9.85
N GLN A 164 12.37 -12.80 10.85
CA GLN A 164 13.14 -12.33 12.00
C GLN A 164 14.37 -13.17 12.35
N GLN A 165 14.39 -14.44 12.06
CA GLN A 165 15.45 -15.34 12.51
C GLN A 165 16.86 -14.81 12.18
N GLU A 166 17.07 -14.30 10.97
CA GLU A 166 18.36 -13.74 10.55
C GLU A 166 18.83 -12.59 11.46
N TYR A 167 17.90 -11.71 11.88
CA TYR A 167 18.25 -10.60 12.78
C TYR A 167 18.63 -11.07 14.18
N TYR A 168 17.94 -12.11 14.68
CA TYR A 168 18.25 -12.72 15.97
C TYR A 168 19.58 -13.47 15.94
N ASP A 169 19.83 -14.23 14.89
CA ASP A 169 21.11 -14.94 14.69
C ASP A 169 22.26 -13.93 14.60
N LYS A 170 22.08 -12.86 13.83
CA LYS A 170 23.08 -11.80 13.71
C LYS A 170 23.37 -11.12 15.04
N TYR A 171 22.32 -10.82 15.82
CA TYR A 171 22.48 -10.16 17.11
C TYR A 171 23.16 -11.08 18.15
N LEU A 172 22.72 -12.33 18.26
CA LEU A 172 23.32 -13.29 19.20
C LEU A 172 24.78 -13.64 18.86
N ASN A 173 25.13 -13.65 17.57
CA ASN A 173 26.52 -13.90 17.13
C ASN A 173 27.43 -12.68 17.25
N ASN A 174 26.87 -11.46 17.15
CA ASN A 174 27.62 -10.22 17.25
C ASN A 174 26.81 -9.17 18.03
N PRO A 175 26.79 -9.26 19.36
CA PRO A 175 26.05 -8.36 20.22
C PRO A 175 26.52 -6.91 20.11
N ASN A 176 25.63 -6.01 19.72
CA ASN A 176 25.86 -4.57 19.73
C ASN A 176 24.51 -3.83 19.60
N SER A 177 24.51 -2.53 19.91
CA SER A 177 23.29 -1.71 19.93
C SER A 177 22.56 -1.64 18.60
N THR A 178 23.28 -1.69 17.47
CA THR A 178 22.69 -1.65 16.13
C THR A 178 21.96 -2.95 15.81
N ASN A 179 22.61 -4.09 16.04
CA ASN A 179 22.01 -5.40 15.83
C ASN A 179 20.84 -5.65 16.78
N ALA A 180 20.93 -5.21 18.05
CA ALA A 180 19.82 -5.26 19.00
C ALA A 180 18.61 -4.45 18.50
N LYS A 181 18.84 -3.23 18.01
CA LYS A 181 17.79 -2.38 17.44
C LYS A 181 17.11 -3.04 16.25
N ASP A 182 17.86 -3.70 15.38
CA ASP A 182 17.29 -4.39 14.21
C ASP A 182 16.56 -5.68 14.59
N CYS A 183 17.09 -6.42 15.55
CA CYS A 183 16.53 -7.66 16.10
C CYS A 183 15.10 -7.45 16.64
N PHE A 184 14.89 -6.41 17.44
CA PHE A 184 13.61 -6.20 18.13
C PHE A 184 12.58 -5.37 17.34
N LYS A 185 12.86 -5.02 16.09
CA LYS A 185 11.89 -4.31 15.25
C LYS A 185 10.84 -5.26 14.66
N ALA A 186 9.58 -4.89 14.82
CA ALA A 186 8.46 -5.57 14.15
C ALA A 186 8.15 -5.02 12.74
N THR A 187 8.97 -4.11 12.21
CA THR A 187 8.67 -3.38 10.97
C THR A 187 8.56 -4.31 9.76
N LYS A 188 9.45 -5.31 9.64
CA LYS A 188 9.42 -6.28 8.55
C LYS A 188 8.18 -7.15 8.61
N ILE A 189 7.86 -7.70 9.79
CA ILE A 189 6.64 -8.51 10.00
C ILE A 189 5.41 -7.70 9.64
N LYS A 190 5.32 -6.47 10.16
CA LYS A 190 4.19 -5.57 9.90
C LYS A 190 4.04 -5.25 8.42
N GLY A 191 5.13 -4.92 7.73
CA GLY A 191 5.12 -4.59 6.30
C GLY A 191 4.67 -5.74 5.42
N ILE A 192 5.11 -6.98 5.72
CA ILE A 192 4.69 -8.19 5.02
C ILE A 192 3.22 -8.53 5.32
N LEU A 193 2.79 -8.39 6.58
CA LEU A 193 1.39 -8.60 6.96
C LEU A 193 0.45 -7.61 6.28
N TRP A 194 0.85 -6.34 6.16
CA TRP A 194 0.09 -5.34 5.41
C TRP A 194 0.01 -5.68 3.93
N ALA A 195 1.13 -6.12 3.32
CA ALA A 195 1.14 -6.58 1.94
C ALA A 195 0.17 -7.74 1.71
N TYR A 196 0.17 -8.74 2.60
CA TYR A 196 -0.75 -9.87 2.53
C TYR A 196 -2.22 -9.41 2.61
N LYS A 197 -2.55 -8.52 3.56
CA LYS A 197 -3.92 -7.98 3.68
C LYS A 197 -4.34 -7.21 2.44
N LEU A 198 -3.45 -6.39 1.88
CA LEU A 198 -3.68 -5.65 0.64
C LEU A 198 -3.93 -6.57 -0.54
N PHE A 199 -3.08 -7.57 -0.70
CA PHE A 199 -3.21 -8.57 -1.76
C PHE A 199 -4.52 -9.34 -1.63
N TYR A 200 -4.84 -9.83 -0.43
CA TYR A 200 -6.10 -10.53 -0.15
C TYR A 200 -7.32 -9.66 -0.49
N VAL A 201 -7.33 -8.41 -0.02
CA VAL A 201 -8.44 -7.47 -0.31
C VAL A 201 -8.52 -7.18 -1.80
N GLY A 202 -7.40 -6.93 -2.48
CA GLY A 202 -7.38 -6.69 -3.93
C GLY A 202 -7.95 -7.86 -4.72
N CYS A 203 -7.43 -9.06 -4.49
CA CYS A 203 -7.87 -10.27 -5.18
C CYS A 203 -9.35 -10.61 -4.89
N SER A 204 -9.80 -10.46 -3.65
CA SER A 204 -11.18 -10.78 -3.26
C SER A 204 -12.25 -9.81 -3.81
N ARG A 205 -11.84 -8.72 -4.49
CA ARG A 205 -12.75 -7.76 -5.13
C ARG A 205 -13.16 -8.17 -6.54
N ALA A 206 -12.39 -9.03 -7.20
CA ALA A 206 -12.69 -9.48 -8.54
C ALA A 206 -13.89 -10.44 -8.53
N LYS A 207 -14.89 -10.16 -9.37
CA LYS A 207 -16.06 -11.03 -9.59
C LYS A 207 -15.87 -11.93 -10.80
N GLU A 208 -15.20 -11.44 -11.84
CA GLU A 208 -15.01 -12.12 -13.11
C GLU A 208 -13.53 -12.26 -13.46
N ASN A 209 -12.81 -11.14 -13.55
CA ASN A 209 -11.43 -11.13 -14.00
C ASN A 209 -10.50 -10.44 -12.99
N LEU A 210 -9.37 -11.09 -12.71
CA LEU A 210 -8.30 -10.58 -11.87
C LEU A 210 -6.99 -10.60 -12.65
N VAL A 211 -6.36 -9.44 -12.80
CA VAL A 211 -5.01 -9.31 -13.35
C VAL A 211 -4.08 -8.81 -12.25
N ILE A 212 -2.93 -9.46 -12.10
CA ILE A 212 -1.89 -9.04 -11.16
C ILE A 212 -0.66 -8.63 -11.98
N VAL A 213 -0.26 -7.37 -11.84
CA VAL A 213 0.93 -6.81 -12.49
C VAL A 213 2.09 -6.80 -11.50
N VAL A 214 3.20 -7.42 -11.87
CA VAL A 214 4.39 -7.61 -11.04
C VAL A 214 5.62 -7.10 -11.80
N ASP A 215 6.49 -6.35 -11.12
CA ASP A 215 7.79 -5.97 -11.67
C ASP A 215 8.74 -7.17 -11.67
N GLU A 216 9.11 -7.60 -12.85
CA GLU A 216 9.98 -8.76 -13.08
C GLU A 216 11.36 -8.60 -12.42
N ASN A 217 11.92 -7.40 -12.42
CA ASN A 217 13.22 -7.15 -11.79
C ASN A 217 13.18 -7.39 -10.27
N LYS A 218 12.06 -7.10 -9.62
CA LYS A 218 11.90 -7.28 -8.17
C LYS A 218 11.71 -8.74 -7.77
N ILE A 219 11.29 -9.60 -8.67
CA ILE A 219 11.17 -11.06 -8.43
C ILE A 219 12.36 -11.85 -9.00
N ALA A 220 13.35 -11.21 -9.62
CA ALA A 220 14.42 -11.86 -10.36
C ALA A 220 15.12 -13.02 -9.61
N SER A 221 15.30 -12.90 -8.28
CA SER A 221 15.95 -13.92 -7.46
C SER A 221 15.11 -15.15 -7.13
N TYR A 222 13.77 -15.10 -7.36
CA TYR A 222 12.82 -16.19 -7.05
C TYR A 222 11.68 -16.28 -8.08
N GLY A 223 11.90 -15.76 -9.28
CA GLY A 223 10.86 -15.66 -10.32
C GLY A 223 10.30 -17.01 -10.76
N LYS A 224 11.17 -18.05 -10.86
CA LYS A 224 10.72 -19.41 -11.21
C LYS A 224 9.77 -19.99 -10.14
N GLU A 225 10.13 -19.85 -8.88
CA GLU A 225 9.31 -20.28 -7.75
C GLU A 225 8.00 -19.48 -7.68
N PHE A 226 8.05 -18.18 -7.95
CA PHE A 226 6.89 -17.30 -7.98
C PHE A 226 5.91 -17.72 -9.10
N ILE A 227 6.37 -17.87 -10.33
CA ILE A 227 5.54 -18.33 -11.46
C ILE A 227 4.92 -19.70 -11.15
N LYS A 228 5.73 -20.66 -10.70
CA LYS A 228 5.23 -21.98 -10.31
C LYS A 228 4.16 -21.90 -9.24
N ARG A 229 4.33 -21.02 -8.24
CA ARG A 229 3.35 -20.82 -7.17
C ARG A 229 2.07 -20.18 -7.72
N MET A 230 2.17 -19.16 -8.57
CA MET A 230 0.99 -18.50 -9.16
C MET A 230 0.18 -19.47 -10.03
N ILE A 231 0.83 -20.27 -10.85
CA ILE A 231 0.17 -21.32 -11.64
C ILE A 231 -0.51 -22.35 -10.71
N SER A 232 0.16 -22.78 -9.63
CA SER A 232 -0.39 -23.78 -8.70
C SER A 232 -1.66 -23.31 -7.98
N ILE A 233 -1.88 -22.00 -7.86
CA ILE A 233 -3.07 -21.42 -7.25
C ILE A 233 -4.09 -20.91 -8.28
N GLY A 234 -3.87 -21.21 -9.57
CA GLY A 234 -4.85 -21.04 -10.64
C GLY A 234 -4.70 -19.79 -11.49
N PHE A 235 -3.54 -19.11 -11.47
CA PHE A 235 -3.28 -18.00 -12.38
C PHE A 235 -2.62 -18.45 -13.67
N ASP A 236 -3.04 -17.86 -14.79
CA ASP A 236 -2.29 -17.90 -16.03
C ASP A 236 -1.21 -16.81 -15.99
N VAL A 237 0.01 -17.13 -16.42
CA VAL A 237 1.13 -16.19 -16.42
C VAL A 237 1.41 -15.71 -17.83
N ILE A 238 1.42 -14.38 -18.03
CA ILE A 238 1.73 -13.73 -19.30
C ILE A 238 3.05 -12.94 -19.11
N GLY A 239 4.00 -13.13 -20.02
CA GLY A 239 5.35 -12.59 -19.88
C GLY A 239 6.25 -13.53 -19.08
N GLY A 240 7.37 -13.04 -18.57
CA GLY A 240 8.30 -13.85 -17.79
C GLY A 240 9.19 -14.73 -18.66
N GLU A 241 9.53 -14.27 -19.86
CA GLU A 241 10.41 -15.00 -20.80
C GLU A 241 11.76 -15.37 -20.19
N LEU A 242 12.20 -14.67 -19.14
CA LEU A 242 13.43 -14.94 -18.41
C LEU A 242 13.36 -16.20 -17.51
N TYR A 243 12.17 -16.75 -17.25
CA TYR A 243 11.99 -17.78 -16.21
C TYR A 243 11.55 -19.15 -16.73
N GLY A 244 11.40 -19.38 -18.02
CA GLY A 244 11.22 -20.72 -18.56
C GLY A 244 10.27 -20.85 -19.74
N GLU A 245 10.74 -21.57 -20.75
CA GLU A 245 10.05 -21.83 -22.00
C GLU A 245 9.00 -22.97 -21.94
N GLU A 246 8.57 -23.47 -20.80
CA GLU A 246 7.84 -24.74 -20.73
C GLU A 246 6.32 -24.69 -20.73
N ASN A 247 5.66 -23.52 -20.86
CA ASN A 247 4.19 -23.53 -21.02
C ASN A 247 3.69 -22.50 -22.03
N ARG A 248 4.12 -22.64 -23.29
CA ARG A 248 3.43 -22.04 -24.45
C ARG A 248 2.52 -23.07 -25.13
N ASP A 249 1.52 -23.55 -24.43
CA ASP A 249 0.38 -24.19 -25.08
C ASP A 249 -0.84 -23.27 -25.01
N SER A 250 -0.91 -22.49 -26.07
CA SER A 250 -2.10 -22.13 -26.84
C SER A 250 -3.44 -22.00 -26.09
N HIS A 251 -3.78 -20.80 -25.64
CA HIS A 251 -5.12 -20.29 -25.92
C HIS A 251 -4.97 -18.81 -26.30
N GLY A 252 -4.97 -18.59 -27.62
CA GLY A 252 -4.91 -17.25 -28.19
C GLY A 252 -6.12 -16.44 -27.75
N TRP A 253 -5.88 -15.33 -27.10
CA TRP A 253 -6.87 -14.29 -26.92
C TRP A 253 -6.70 -13.28 -28.06
N VAL A 254 -7.69 -13.27 -28.94
CA VAL A 254 -7.87 -12.20 -29.92
C VAL A 254 -8.56 -11.04 -29.21
N TYR A 255 -7.99 -9.85 -29.37
CA TYR A 255 -8.59 -8.57 -28.91
C TYR A 255 -9.89 -8.28 -29.62
#